data_8488ccf5cea16f956cc4e08b0ffeb61f
#
_entry.id   8488ccf5cea16f956cc4e08b0ffeb61f
#
_cell.length_a   1.000
_cell.length_b   1.000
_cell.length_c   1.000
_cell.angle_alpha   90.00
_cell.angle_beta   90.00
_cell.angle_gamma   90.00
#
_symmetry.space_group_name_H-M   'P 1'
#
loop_
_entity.id
_entity.type
_entity.pdbx_description
1 polymer ?
#
loop_
_entity_poly.entity_id
_entity_poly.type
_entity_poly.pdbx_seq_one_letter_code
_entity_poly.pdbx_strand_id
1 'polypeptide(L)'
;MIKRFLLLSAFVLLSGIVGGAPKSLAATDGPASFVSDLASRALAPMPNEGTAVKQERFRQLFREYFDVEACARAALGPYWLKATALQRQEFVGLYEDYVVIAYSTAFRALGGESFKVLGSQPDKGRVIVTSRIEINDAAPIRVDWQLNPTNRGYKVTDLIVNGISMASAQHSDLVSVIQRNNGHVPALLVAMREKNASNGILR
;
A
#
# COMPACT_ATOMS: atom_id res chain seq x y z
N MET A 1 -0.70 -84.64 4.57
CA MET A 1 -2.18 -84.69 4.70
C MET A 1 -2.69 -83.27 4.31
N ILE A 2 -3.23 -83.10 3.10
CA ILE A 2 -4.68 -83.00 2.82
C ILE A 2 -5.22 -81.66 3.38
N LYS A 3 -5.62 -80.74 2.61
CA LYS A 3 -6.62 -80.37 1.62
C LYS A 3 -6.62 -78.86 1.51
N ARG A 4 -6.50 -78.23 0.33
CA ARG A 4 -7.51 -77.84 -0.65
C ARG A 4 -8.72 -77.10 -0.06
N PHE A 5 -8.93 -75.87 -0.52
CA PHE A 5 -10.13 -75.36 -1.18
C PHE A 5 -10.03 -73.82 -1.32
N LEU A 6 -9.97 -73.37 -2.47
CA LEU A 6 -10.94 -72.79 -3.44
C LEU A 6 -11.18 -71.25 -3.27
N LEU A 7 -10.65 -70.55 -4.24
CA LEU A 7 -11.24 -69.42 -5.04
C LEU A 7 -12.55 -68.83 -4.57
N LEU A 8 -12.58 -67.55 -4.38
CA LEU A 8 -13.66 -66.72 -4.95
C LEU A 8 -13.12 -65.30 -5.30
N SER A 9 -13.20 -65.00 -6.58
CA SER A 9 -12.92 -63.71 -7.18
C SER A 9 -13.95 -62.68 -6.70
N ALA A 10 -13.52 -61.55 -6.16
CA ALA A 10 -14.34 -60.36 -6.08
C ALA A 10 -13.57 -59.22 -6.75
N PHE A 11 -13.93 -58.97 -7.99
CA PHE A 11 -13.49 -57.85 -8.80
C PHE A 11 -14.22 -56.61 -8.30
N VAL A 12 -13.58 -55.84 -7.39
CA VAL A 12 -14.11 -54.53 -7.00
C VAL A 12 -13.52 -53.50 -7.98
N LEU A 13 -14.36 -53.06 -8.87
CA LEU A 13 -14.18 -51.84 -9.68
C LEU A 13 -14.05 -50.66 -8.74
N LEU A 14 -12.79 -50.22 -8.50
CA LEU A 14 -12.50 -48.97 -7.84
C LEU A 14 -12.63 -47.87 -8.88
N SER A 15 -13.84 -47.32 -8.99
CA SER A 15 -14.15 -46.11 -9.74
C SER A 15 -13.30 -45.00 -9.18
N GLY A 16 -12.28 -44.54 -9.96
CA GLY A 16 -11.46 -43.40 -9.62
C GLY A 16 -12.32 -42.16 -9.52
N ILE A 17 -12.54 -41.72 -8.29
CA ILE A 17 -12.98 -40.36 -8.01
C ILE A 17 -11.71 -39.54 -8.25
N VAL A 18 -11.60 -38.92 -9.42
CA VAL A 18 -10.72 -37.78 -9.66
C VAL A 18 -11.24 -36.67 -8.76
N GLY A 19 -10.83 -36.70 -7.51
CA GLY A 19 -10.97 -35.58 -6.59
C GLY A 19 -10.14 -34.44 -7.15
N GLY A 20 -10.79 -33.55 -7.88
CA GLY A 20 -10.23 -32.24 -8.15
C GLY A 20 -9.89 -31.63 -6.79
N ALA A 21 -8.60 -31.53 -6.49
CA ALA A 21 -8.14 -30.77 -5.34
C ALA A 21 -8.80 -29.39 -5.44
N PRO A 22 -9.46 -28.89 -4.39
CA PRO A 22 -9.93 -27.51 -4.40
C PRO A 22 -8.69 -26.67 -4.72
N LYS A 23 -8.78 -25.84 -5.78
CA LYS A 23 -7.83 -24.79 -5.99
C LYS A 23 -7.75 -24.05 -4.67
N SER A 24 -6.68 -24.27 -3.93
CA SER A 24 -6.33 -23.47 -2.77
C SER A 24 -6.45 -22.03 -3.23
N LEU A 25 -7.43 -21.32 -2.70
CA LEU A 25 -7.46 -19.85 -2.77
C LEU A 25 -6.06 -19.42 -2.41
N ALA A 26 -5.40 -18.75 -3.34
CA ALA A 26 -3.99 -18.39 -3.29
C ALA A 26 -3.63 -18.05 -1.85
N ALA A 27 -2.65 -18.76 -1.32
CA ALA A 27 -1.99 -18.36 -0.10
C ALA A 27 -1.68 -16.88 -0.26
N THR A 28 -2.17 -16.06 0.65
CA THR A 28 -1.83 -14.64 0.69
C THR A 28 -0.32 -14.57 0.64
N ASP A 29 0.22 -14.08 -0.47
CA ASP A 29 1.64 -13.88 -0.61
C ASP A 29 2.10 -13.15 0.64
N GLY A 30 3.21 -13.59 1.26
CA GLY A 30 3.68 -13.01 2.51
C GLY A 30 3.95 -11.51 2.36
N PRO A 31 4.19 -10.79 3.47
CA PRO A 31 4.36 -9.33 3.45
C PRO A 31 5.48 -8.87 2.50
N ALA A 32 6.52 -9.68 2.33
CA ALA A 32 7.62 -9.41 1.39
C ALA A 32 7.15 -9.47 -0.07
N SER A 33 6.34 -10.45 -0.44
CA SER A 33 5.78 -10.59 -1.80
C SER A 33 4.79 -9.46 -2.09
N PHE A 34 3.96 -9.08 -1.12
CA PHE A 34 3.06 -7.94 -1.24
C PHE A 34 3.81 -6.64 -1.57
N VAL A 35 4.90 -6.35 -0.86
CA VAL A 35 5.73 -5.17 -1.13
C VAL A 35 6.47 -5.29 -2.46
N SER A 36 6.95 -6.48 -2.83
CA SER A 36 7.59 -6.71 -4.13
C SER A 36 6.63 -6.48 -5.30
N ASP A 37 5.37 -6.91 -5.19
CA ASP A 37 4.34 -6.67 -6.22
C ASP A 37 4.03 -5.18 -6.34
N LEU A 38 3.78 -4.49 -5.23
CA LEU A 38 3.61 -3.04 -5.23
C LEU A 38 4.79 -2.33 -5.89
N ALA A 39 6.03 -2.67 -5.50
CA ALA A 39 7.22 -2.02 -6.05
C ALA A 39 7.38 -2.29 -7.54
N SER A 40 7.13 -3.51 -8.01
CA SER A 40 7.22 -3.86 -9.43
C SER A 40 6.26 -3.03 -10.29
N ARG A 41 5.04 -2.79 -9.78
CA ARG A 41 4.05 -1.95 -10.47
C ARG A 41 4.38 -0.46 -10.38
N ALA A 42 4.88 -0.01 -9.22
CA ALA A 42 5.22 1.39 -8.99
C ALA A 42 6.45 1.83 -9.82
N LEU A 43 7.46 0.97 -9.91
CA LEU A 43 8.72 1.23 -10.62
C LEU A 43 8.68 0.84 -12.11
N ALA A 44 7.57 0.28 -12.60
CA ALA A 44 7.43 -0.06 -14.00
C ALA A 44 7.62 1.18 -14.88
N PRO A 45 8.48 1.14 -15.90
CA PRO A 45 8.73 2.25 -16.80
C PRO A 45 7.43 2.76 -17.47
N MET A 46 7.28 4.07 -17.56
CA MET A 46 6.14 4.74 -18.22
C MET A 46 6.66 5.76 -19.24
N PRO A 47 7.31 5.29 -20.33
CA PRO A 47 7.76 6.19 -21.37
C PRO A 47 6.56 6.83 -22.09
N ASN A 48 6.67 8.08 -22.47
CA ASN A 48 5.69 8.80 -23.32
C ASN A 48 4.28 9.00 -22.74
N GLU A 49 4.02 8.70 -21.47
CA GLU A 49 2.74 9.00 -20.84
C GLU A 49 2.71 10.44 -20.28
N GLY A 50 1.57 11.11 -20.45
CA GLY A 50 1.36 12.45 -19.89
C GLY A 50 1.27 12.44 -18.35
N THR A 51 1.46 13.62 -17.74
CA THR A 51 1.44 13.78 -16.27
C THR A 51 0.14 13.27 -15.65
N ALA A 52 -1.02 13.56 -16.26
CA ALA A 52 -2.32 13.13 -15.75
C ALA A 52 -2.47 11.61 -15.70
N VAL A 53 -1.99 10.89 -16.73
CA VAL A 53 -2.02 9.41 -16.76
C VAL A 53 -1.14 8.83 -15.65
N LYS A 54 0.04 9.41 -15.44
CA LYS A 54 0.97 8.99 -14.39
C LYS A 54 0.43 9.25 -12.98
N GLN A 55 -0.24 10.38 -12.79
CA GLN A 55 -0.93 10.70 -11.53
C GLN A 55 -2.08 9.73 -11.25
N GLU A 56 -2.88 9.41 -12.27
CA GLU A 56 -4.00 8.46 -12.11
C GLU A 56 -3.49 7.05 -11.80
N ARG A 57 -2.43 6.59 -12.46
CA ARG A 57 -1.81 5.30 -12.12
C ARG A 57 -1.26 5.27 -10.69
N PHE A 58 -0.59 6.34 -10.25
CA PHE A 58 -0.14 6.46 -8.87
C PHE A 58 -1.32 6.44 -7.90
N ARG A 59 -2.42 7.13 -8.22
CA ARG A 59 -3.66 7.14 -7.43
C ARG A 59 -4.24 5.73 -7.28
N GLN A 60 -4.31 4.98 -8.37
CA GLN A 60 -4.80 3.59 -8.35
C GLN A 60 -3.94 2.71 -7.45
N LEU A 61 -2.61 2.78 -7.57
CA LEU A 61 -1.70 2.07 -6.68
C LEU A 61 -1.86 2.49 -5.22
N PHE A 62 -2.02 3.79 -4.96
CA PHE A 62 -2.23 4.30 -3.60
C PHE A 62 -3.52 3.74 -2.98
N ARG A 63 -4.63 3.73 -3.72
CA ARG A 63 -5.90 3.14 -3.26
C ARG A 63 -5.82 1.61 -3.08
N GLU A 64 -5.13 0.92 -3.99
CA GLU A 64 -5.04 -0.54 -3.98
C GLU A 64 -4.17 -1.03 -2.82
N TYR A 65 -3.02 -0.41 -2.58
CA TYR A 65 -2.02 -0.93 -1.64
C TYR A 65 -2.00 -0.23 -0.28
N PHE A 66 -2.48 1.01 -0.18
CA PHE A 66 -2.44 1.77 1.07
C PHE A 66 -3.80 1.78 1.77
N ASP A 67 -3.77 1.87 3.08
CA ASP A 67 -4.93 2.26 3.88
C ASP A 67 -5.00 3.79 3.90
N VAL A 68 -5.68 4.35 2.89
CA VAL A 68 -5.75 5.81 2.67
C VAL A 68 -6.34 6.53 3.87
N GLU A 69 -7.37 5.94 4.51
CA GLU A 69 -7.99 6.54 5.70
C GLU A 69 -7.04 6.51 6.90
N ALA A 70 -6.34 5.39 7.13
CA ALA A 70 -5.35 5.30 8.20
C ALA A 70 -4.19 6.28 8.00
N CYS A 71 -3.70 6.43 6.75
CA CYS A 71 -2.67 7.41 6.41
C CYS A 71 -3.16 8.85 6.65
N ALA A 72 -4.36 9.18 6.18
CA ALA A 72 -4.98 10.48 6.41
C ALA A 72 -5.18 10.78 7.91
N ARG A 73 -5.66 9.80 8.66
CA ARG A 73 -5.82 9.91 10.12
C ARG A 73 -4.48 10.18 10.81
N ALA A 74 -3.42 9.46 10.43
CA ALA A 74 -2.08 9.67 10.97
C ALA A 74 -1.57 11.09 10.65
N ALA A 75 -1.76 11.55 9.42
CA ALA A 75 -1.36 12.88 8.97
C ALA A 75 -2.12 14.00 9.68
N LEU A 76 -3.41 13.84 9.99
CA LEU A 76 -4.19 14.83 10.75
C LEU A 76 -3.94 14.75 12.25
N GLY A 77 -3.49 13.59 12.76
CA GLY A 77 -3.15 13.36 14.15
C GLY A 77 -4.31 13.67 15.13
N PRO A 78 -4.04 14.38 16.26
CA PRO A 78 -5.06 14.70 17.25
C PRO A 78 -6.26 15.51 16.71
N TYR A 79 -6.07 16.24 15.62
CA TYR A 79 -7.14 17.01 14.98
C TYR A 79 -8.18 16.12 14.28
N TRP A 80 -7.86 14.85 14.01
CA TRP A 80 -8.83 13.89 13.54
C TRP A 80 -10.03 13.74 14.47
N LEU A 81 -9.78 13.74 15.78
CA LEU A 81 -10.85 13.64 16.78
C LEU A 81 -11.66 14.94 16.90
N LYS A 82 -11.06 16.09 16.57
CA LYS A 82 -11.72 17.40 16.57
C LYS A 82 -12.54 17.68 15.32
N ALA A 83 -12.24 16.99 14.23
CA ALA A 83 -12.94 17.12 12.96
C ALA A 83 -14.31 16.43 13.01
N THR A 84 -15.33 17.02 12.37
CA THR A 84 -16.63 16.38 12.16
C THR A 84 -16.53 15.22 11.16
N ALA A 85 -17.55 14.37 11.07
CA ALA A 85 -17.57 13.26 10.10
C ALA A 85 -17.44 13.77 8.65
N LEU A 86 -18.13 14.86 8.30
CA LEU A 86 -18.04 15.48 6.96
C LEU A 86 -16.64 16.03 6.69
N GLN A 87 -16.02 16.69 7.68
CA GLN A 87 -14.65 17.20 7.54
C GLN A 87 -13.63 16.06 7.37
N ARG A 88 -13.80 14.94 8.08
CA ARG A 88 -12.93 13.76 7.90
C ARG A 88 -13.08 13.17 6.50
N GLN A 89 -14.30 13.02 6.03
CA GLN A 89 -14.58 12.50 4.68
C GLN A 89 -13.96 13.40 3.60
N GLU A 90 -14.16 14.71 3.70
CA GLU A 90 -13.56 15.68 2.79
C GLU A 90 -12.04 15.65 2.87
N PHE A 91 -11.49 15.61 4.09
CA PHE A 91 -10.04 15.56 4.30
C PHE A 91 -9.40 14.34 3.64
N VAL A 92 -9.99 13.13 3.78
CA VAL A 92 -9.46 11.92 3.14
C VAL A 92 -9.33 12.09 1.63
N GLY A 93 -10.33 12.68 0.98
CA GLY A 93 -10.27 12.95 -0.46
C GLY A 93 -9.20 13.98 -0.84
N LEU A 94 -9.10 15.08 -0.10
CA LEU A 94 -8.09 16.10 -0.32
C LEU A 94 -6.66 15.60 -0.02
N TYR A 95 -6.53 14.73 0.99
CA TYR A 95 -5.26 14.10 1.33
C TYR A 95 -4.77 13.16 0.25
N GLU A 96 -5.67 12.37 -0.35
CA GLU A 96 -5.33 11.52 -1.50
C GLU A 96 -4.77 12.36 -2.66
N ASP A 97 -5.44 13.46 -3.01
CA ASP A 97 -4.98 14.38 -4.05
C ASP A 97 -3.62 14.99 -3.70
N TYR A 98 -3.45 15.42 -2.44
CA TYR A 98 -2.18 15.95 -1.93
C TYR A 98 -1.04 14.94 -2.10
N VAL A 99 -1.26 13.67 -1.71
CA VAL A 99 -0.25 12.60 -1.85
C VAL A 99 0.09 12.34 -3.32
N VAL A 100 -0.91 12.28 -4.19
CA VAL A 100 -0.71 12.10 -5.64
C VAL A 100 0.13 13.23 -6.22
N ILE A 101 -0.16 14.48 -5.90
CA ILE A 101 0.60 15.65 -6.37
C ILE A 101 2.04 15.61 -5.84
N ALA A 102 2.19 15.38 -4.54
CA ALA A 102 3.50 15.46 -3.89
C ALA A 102 4.48 14.36 -4.36
N TYR A 103 3.97 13.14 -4.57
CA TYR A 103 4.84 11.99 -4.72
C TYR A 103 4.84 11.35 -6.12
N SER A 104 3.87 11.60 -6.98
CA SER A 104 3.84 11.00 -8.34
C SER A 104 5.10 11.31 -9.16
N THR A 105 5.67 12.50 -9.00
CA THR A 105 6.91 12.91 -9.69
C THR A 105 8.14 12.20 -9.12
N ALA A 106 8.24 12.06 -7.80
CA ALA A 106 9.35 11.35 -7.15
C ALA A 106 9.34 9.86 -7.52
N PHE A 107 8.17 9.23 -7.52
CA PHE A 107 8.02 7.85 -7.98
C PHE A 107 8.43 7.67 -9.45
N ARG A 108 8.11 8.63 -10.29
CA ARG A 108 8.53 8.61 -11.70
C ARG A 108 10.04 8.63 -11.86
N ALA A 109 10.74 9.40 -11.03
CA ALA A 109 12.20 9.50 -11.08
C ALA A 109 12.90 8.17 -10.71
N LEU A 110 12.19 7.27 -10.02
CA LEU A 110 12.68 5.93 -9.65
C LEU A 110 12.30 4.85 -10.67
N GLY A 111 11.61 5.20 -11.75
CA GLY A 111 11.20 4.24 -12.78
C GLY A 111 12.39 3.56 -13.46
N GLY A 112 12.43 2.23 -13.44
CA GLY A 112 13.52 1.43 -14.00
C GLY A 112 14.65 1.12 -13.02
N GLU A 113 14.62 1.67 -11.80
CA GLU A 113 15.60 1.36 -10.77
C GLU A 113 15.38 -0.04 -10.17
N SER A 114 16.46 -0.63 -9.67
CA SER A 114 16.43 -1.96 -9.06
C SER A 114 15.87 -1.90 -7.63
N PHE A 115 14.92 -2.79 -7.34
CA PHE A 115 14.28 -2.91 -6.04
C PHE A 115 14.56 -4.27 -5.40
N LYS A 116 14.91 -4.27 -4.11
CA LYS A 116 15.19 -5.50 -3.37
C LYS A 116 14.56 -5.47 -1.99
N VAL A 117 13.72 -6.46 -1.67
CA VAL A 117 13.30 -6.72 -0.29
C VAL A 117 14.44 -7.37 0.48
N LEU A 118 14.74 -6.84 1.65
CA LEU A 118 15.81 -7.31 2.52
C LEU A 118 15.31 -8.24 3.62
N GLY A 119 14.04 -8.11 4.01
CA GLY A 119 13.41 -8.94 5.03
C GLY A 119 12.10 -8.34 5.54
N SER A 120 11.46 -9.09 6.42
CA SER A 120 10.26 -8.64 7.13
C SER A 120 10.29 -9.07 8.58
N GLN A 121 9.70 -8.26 9.47
CA GLN A 121 9.63 -8.57 10.91
C GLN A 121 8.29 -8.08 11.48
N PRO A 122 7.72 -8.81 12.47
CA PRO A 122 6.54 -8.34 13.18
C PRO A 122 6.87 -7.13 14.07
N ASP A 123 5.93 -6.20 14.18
CA ASP A 123 5.99 -5.03 15.07
C ASP A 123 4.61 -4.71 15.64
N LYS A 124 4.35 -5.11 16.90
CA LYS A 124 3.13 -4.75 17.67
C LYS A 124 1.81 -4.93 16.89
N GLY A 125 1.63 -6.10 16.26
CA GLY A 125 0.44 -6.43 15.48
C GLY A 125 0.48 -5.94 14.03
N ARG A 126 1.54 -5.23 13.64
CA ARG A 126 1.89 -4.83 12.27
C ARG A 126 3.04 -5.67 11.75
N VAL A 127 3.41 -5.45 10.51
CA VAL A 127 4.63 -6.02 9.91
C VAL A 127 5.44 -4.89 9.30
N ILE A 128 6.73 -4.89 9.54
CA ILE A 128 7.68 -4.02 8.86
C ILE A 128 8.38 -4.84 7.79
N VAL A 129 8.31 -4.38 6.54
CA VAL A 129 9.12 -4.92 5.44
C VAL A 129 10.21 -3.93 5.13
N THR A 130 11.46 -4.37 5.20
CA THR A 130 12.62 -3.55 4.82
C THR A 130 13.00 -3.83 3.38
N SER A 131 13.21 -2.77 2.61
CA SER A 131 13.65 -2.82 1.22
C SER A 131 14.70 -1.78 0.91
N ARG A 132 15.30 -1.93 -0.28
CA ARG A 132 16.29 -1.01 -0.83
C ARG A 132 16.02 -0.78 -2.30
N ILE A 133 16.12 0.47 -2.73
CA ILE A 133 16.11 0.90 -4.12
C ILE A 133 17.54 1.26 -4.47
N GLU A 134 18.13 0.56 -5.43
CA GLU A 134 19.46 0.88 -5.94
C GLU A 134 19.32 2.00 -6.97
N ILE A 135 20.07 3.07 -6.79
CA ILE A 135 20.09 4.23 -7.68
C ILE A 135 21.43 4.24 -8.41
N ASN A 136 21.40 4.35 -9.73
CA ASN A 136 22.62 4.47 -10.51
C ASN A 136 23.41 5.73 -10.08
N ASP A 137 24.69 5.56 -9.80
CA ASP A 137 25.64 6.62 -9.42
C ASP A 137 25.27 7.38 -8.12
N ALA A 138 24.35 6.83 -7.28
CA ALA A 138 23.97 7.45 -6.01
C ALA A 138 23.87 6.42 -4.87
N ALA A 139 23.77 6.90 -3.63
CA ALA A 139 23.51 6.04 -2.49
C ALA A 139 22.13 5.39 -2.59
N PRO A 140 22.01 4.10 -2.27
CA PRO A 140 20.74 3.42 -2.30
C PRO A 140 19.74 4.01 -1.27
N ILE A 141 18.48 4.00 -1.61
CA ILE A 141 17.39 4.47 -0.75
C ILE A 141 16.86 3.27 0.05
N ARG A 142 16.91 3.34 1.38
CA ARG A 142 16.24 2.38 2.26
C ARG A 142 14.80 2.80 2.46
N VAL A 143 13.88 1.84 2.31
CA VAL A 143 12.45 2.03 2.59
C VAL A 143 11.97 0.92 3.52
N ASP A 144 11.47 1.30 4.70
CA ASP A 144 10.77 0.41 5.62
C ASP A 144 9.25 0.67 5.46
N TRP A 145 8.52 -0.39 5.09
CA TRP A 145 7.08 -0.38 4.82
C TRP A 145 6.34 -0.84 6.07
N GLN A 146 5.53 0.01 6.66
CA GLN A 146 4.63 -0.41 7.74
C GLN A 146 3.35 -0.98 7.14
N LEU A 147 3.06 -2.25 7.43
CA LEU A 147 1.90 -2.96 6.92
C LEU A 147 0.95 -3.34 8.04
N ASN A 148 -0.33 -3.07 7.84
CA ASN A 148 -1.39 -3.66 8.66
C ASN A 148 -1.92 -4.92 7.97
N PRO A 149 -1.99 -6.07 8.67
CA PRO A 149 -2.71 -7.24 8.20
C PRO A 149 -4.20 -6.95 8.04
N THR A 150 -4.81 -7.49 6.98
CA THR A 150 -6.23 -7.42 6.71
C THR A 150 -6.76 -8.81 6.39
N ASN A 151 -8.08 -8.98 6.26
CA ASN A 151 -8.69 -10.24 5.82
C ASN A 151 -8.40 -10.58 4.34
N ARG A 152 -7.79 -9.66 3.58
CA ARG A 152 -7.44 -9.82 2.16
C ARG A 152 -5.95 -9.67 1.87
N GLY A 153 -5.09 -9.76 2.89
CA GLY A 153 -3.64 -9.57 2.78
C GLY A 153 -3.15 -8.41 3.65
N TYR A 154 -2.54 -7.41 3.04
CA TYR A 154 -1.94 -6.29 3.76
C TYR A 154 -2.37 -4.95 3.20
N LYS A 155 -2.22 -3.89 4.01
CA LYS A 155 -2.30 -2.48 3.58
C LYS A 155 -1.13 -1.71 4.17
N VAL A 156 -0.50 -0.87 3.35
CA VAL A 156 0.55 0.05 3.80
C VAL A 156 -0.08 1.19 4.60
N THR A 157 0.47 1.50 5.77
CA THR A 157 0.00 2.60 6.63
C THR A 157 1.05 3.69 6.83
N ASP A 158 2.33 3.40 6.56
CA ASP A 158 3.41 4.39 6.54
C ASP A 158 4.58 3.88 5.70
N LEU A 159 5.37 4.81 5.20
CA LEU A 159 6.68 4.58 4.60
C LEU A 159 7.73 5.32 5.41
N ILE A 160 8.79 4.62 5.83
CA ILE A 160 9.94 5.24 6.45
C ILE A 160 11.08 5.23 5.42
N VAL A 161 11.38 6.39 4.85
CA VAL A 161 12.40 6.56 3.81
C VAL A 161 13.68 7.11 4.45
N ASN A 162 14.77 6.35 4.42
CA ASN A 162 16.03 6.68 5.07
C ASN A 162 15.86 7.09 6.56
N GLY A 163 14.94 6.41 7.28
CA GLY A 163 14.65 6.69 8.69
C GLY A 163 13.63 7.79 8.95
N ILE A 164 13.10 8.45 7.92
CA ILE A 164 12.08 9.51 8.05
C ILE A 164 10.70 8.94 7.71
N SER A 165 9.78 8.95 8.68
CA SER A 165 8.37 8.57 8.47
C SER A 165 7.66 9.61 7.60
N MET A 166 7.04 9.16 6.52
CA MET A 166 6.27 10.04 5.63
C MET A 166 5.00 10.54 6.32
N ALA A 167 4.36 9.71 7.13
CA ALA A 167 3.21 10.13 7.93
C ALA A 167 3.59 11.26 8.91
N SER A 168 4.75 11.17 9.56
CA SER A 168 5.22 12.21 10.49
C SER A 168 5.59 13.51 9.77
N ALA A 169 6.23 13.41 8.59
CA ALA A 169 6.55 14.59 7.78
C ALA A 169 5.27 15.32 7.32
N GLN A 170 4.32 14.57 6.78
CA GLN A 170 3.02 15.10 6.35
C GLN A 170 2.22 15.68 7.52
N HIS A 171 2.25 15.02 8.70
CA HIS A 171 1.64 15.54 9.92
C HIS A 171 2.16 16.93 10.26
N SER A 172 3.47 17.10 10.27
CA SER A 172 4.10 18.38 10.59
C SER A 172 3.66 19.49 9.63
N ASP A 173 3.64 19.20 8.33
CA ASP A 173 3.25 20.15 7.30
C ASP A 173 1.78 20.57 7.43
N LEU A 174 0.86 19.60 7.53
CA LEU A 174 -0.57 19.85 7.55
C LEU A 174 -1.03 20.49 8.87
N VAL A 175 -0.51 20.02 10.00
CA VAL A 175 -0.86 20.56 11.32
C VAL A 175 -0.34 21.98 11.50
N SER A 176 0.77 22.34 10.87
CA SER A 176 1.27 23.73 10.88
C SER A 176 0.26 24.74 10.32
N VAL A 177 -0.53 24.33 9.30
CA VAL A 177 -1.61 25.15 8.74
C VAL A 177 -2.74 25.33 9.76
N ILE A 178 -3.16 24.23 10.42
CA ILE A 178 -4.23 24.28 11.44
C ILE A 178 -3.80 25.19 12.61
N GLN A 179 -2.56 25.04 13.08
CA GLN A 179 -2.03 25.82 14.21
C GLN A 179 -1.99 27.31 13.91
N ARG A 180 -1.52 27.70 12.70
CA ARG A 180 -1.52 29.10 12.26
C ARG A 180 -2.94 29.70 12.12
N ASN A 181 -3.96 28.85 12.08
CA ASN A 181 -5.37 29.24 11.98
C ASN A 181 -6.14 28.90 13.27
N ASN A 182 -5.53 29.13 14.43
CA ASN A 182 -6.17 28.96 15.77
C ASN A 182 -6.75 27.57 16.02
N GLY A 183 -6.17 26.53 15.44
CA GLY A 183 -6.61 25.14 15.61
C GLY A 183 -7.84 24.76 14.76
N HIS A 184 -8.22 25.55 13.75
CA HIS A 184 -9.40 25.34 12.93
C HIS A 184 -9.12 24.38 11.78
N VAL A 185 -9.67 23.16 11.83
CA VAL A 185 -9.58 22.16 10.75
C VAL A 185 -10.13 22.68 9.41
N PRO A 186 -11.26 23.43 9.35
CA PRO A 186 -11.75 23.98 8.09
C PRO A 186 -10.73 24.82 7.32
N ALA A 187 -9.86 25.55 8.01
CA ALA A 187 -8.82 26.34 7.34
C ALA A 187 -7.81 25.48 6.56
N LEU A 188 -7.49 24.27 7.09
CA LEU A 188 -6.68 23.29 6.35
C LEU A 188 -7.41 22.81 5.10
N LEU A 189 -8.70 22.49 5.20
CA LEU A 189 -9.49 22.01 4.06
C LEU A 189 -9.53 23.05 2.92
N VAL A 190 -9.70 24.33 3.26
CA VAL A 190 -9.62 25.44 2.28
C VAL A 190 -8.25 25.47 1.62
N ALA A 191 -7.17 25.51 2.42
CA ALA A 191 -5.81 25.57 1.90
C ALA A 191 -5.45 24.38 1.00
N MET A 192 -5.94 23.17 1.35
CA MET A 192 -5.72 21.96 0.54
C MET A 192 -6.49 22.02 -0.78
N ARG A 193 -7.75 22.48 -0.78
CA ARG A 193 -8.53 22.67 -2.02
C ARG A 193 -7.83 23.63 -2.99
N GLU A 194 -7.39 24.78 -2.48
CA GLU A 194 -6.67 25.78 -3.27
C GLU A 194 -5.36 25.23 -3.84
N LYS A 195 -4.58 24.53 -3.01
CA LYS A 195 -3.32 23.93 -3.43
C LYS A 195 -3.55 22.82 -4.47
N ASN A 196 -4.53 21.95 -4.28
CA ASN A 196 -4.83 20.87 -5.22
C ASN A 196 -5.33 21.45 -6.57
N ALA A 197 -6.19 22.45 -6.54
CA ALA A 197 -6.67 23.14 -7.74
C ALA A 197 -5.52 23.84 -8.50
N SER A 198 -4.60 24.50 -7.81
CA SER A 198 -3.43 25.16 -8.43
C SER A 198 -2.47 24.17 -9.10
N ASN A 199 -2.50 22.90 -8.70
CA ASN A 199 -1.71 21.81 -9.28
C ASN A 199 -2.51 20.97 -10.31
N GLY A 200 -3.66 21.46 -10.78
CA GLY A 200 -4.44 20.89 -11.86
C GLY A 200 -5.40 19.77 -11.44
N ILE A 201 -5.64 19.56 -10.14
CA ILE A 201 -6.67 18.65 -9.65
C ILE A 201 -7.91 19.46 -9.26
N LEU A 202 -8.89 19.46 -10.15
CA LEU A 202 -10.23 20.02 -9.89
C LEU A 202 -11.17 18.89 -9.46
N ARG A 203 -11.80 19.02 -8.33
CA ARG A 203 -12.91 18.17 -7.86
C ARG A 203 -14.18 18.97 -7.74
#